data_b1eb2962eae0619e3b0235a37de7097b
#
_entry.id   b1eb2962eae0619e3b0235a37de7097b
#
_cell.length_a   1.000
_cell.length_b   1.000
_cell.length_c   1.000
_cell.angle_alpha   90.00
_cell.angle_beta   90.00
_cell.angle_gamma   90.00
#
_symmetry.space_group_name_H-M   'P 1'
#
loop_
_entity.id
_entity.type
_entity.pdbx_description
1 polymer ?
#
loop_
_entity_poly.entity_id
_entity_poly.type
_entity_poly.pdbx_seq_one_letter_code
_entity_poly.pdbx_strand_id
1 'polypeptide(L)'
;MPTRDVLIVGAGPTGLVLALWLARLGVKPRLIDKTAEPGTTSRALAVHARTLELYRQLDLAQVVLERGHKVPAIRLWVKGEPRARIDFEEIASDLTPYSFLQIFPQDENERLLIARLEELGVSVERRTELIGYRDEGDRAVAHLRLPDGRDETWEAAYIAGCDGAHSIVRQTMGMEFPGGTYRQLFYVADVQASGPALDGELRHTLPIDRLRKPRIDHRR
;
A
#
# COMPACT_ATOMS: atom_id res chain seq x y z
N MET A 1 -33.41 3.29 -7.02
CA MET A 1 -32.36 2.35 -7.44
C MET A 1 -31.43 2.17 -6.24
N PRO A 2 -30.94 0.98 -5.94
CA PRO A 2 -29.94 0.85 -4.89
C PRO A 2 -28.65 1.47 -5.42
N THR A 3 -28.45 2.75 -5.14
CA THR A 3 -27.22 3.46 -5.40
C THR A 3 -26.14 2.80 -4.55
N ARG A 4 -25.16 2.17 -5.18
CA ARG A 4 -23.90 1.92 -4.52
C ARG A 4 -23.24 3.29 -4.39
N ASP A 5 -23.13 3.76 -3.16
CA ASP A 5 -22.78 5.15 -2.89
C ASP A 5 -21.34 5.51 -3.31
N VAL A 6 -20.46 4.50 -3.42
CA VAL A 6 -19.03 4.72 -3.71
C VAL A 6 -18.52 3.74 -4.77
N LEU A 7 -17.92 4.28 -5.84
CA LEU A 7 -17.09 3.54 -6.78
C LEU A 7 -15.62 3.70 -6.38
N ILE A 8 -14.95 2.59 -6.06
CA ILE A 8 -13.52 2.54 -5.78
C ILE A 8 -12.79 2.03 -7.01
N VAL A 9 -11.86 2.81 -7.53
CA VAL A 9 -11.06 2.47 -8.71
C VAL A 9 -9.66 2.07 -8.28
N GLY A 10 -9.32 0.79 -8.47
CA GLY A 10 -8.05 0.18 -8.06
C GLY A 10 -8.17 -0.65 -6.79
N ALA A 11 -7.83 -1.94 -6.90
CA ALA A 11 -7.84 -2.94 -5.83
C ALA A 11 -6.43 -3.26 -5.32
N GLY A 12 -5.55 -2.28 -5.25
CA GLY A 12 -4.34 -2.34 -4.45
C GLY A 12 -4.63 -2.14 -2.96
N PRO A 13 -3.63 -2.18 -2.07
CA PRO A 13 -3.85 -2.09 -0.62
C PRO A 13 -4.71 -0.90 -0.18
N THR A 14 -4.55 0.24 -0.83
CA THR A 14 -5.35 1.45 -0.52
C THR A 14 -6.83 1.26 -0.79
N GLY A 15 -7.18 0.77 -1.98
CA GLY A 15 -8.59 0.55 -2.36
C GLY A 15 -9.23 -0.58 -1.57
N LEU A 16 -8.50 -1.66 -1.31
CA LEU A 16 -8.96 -2.78 -0.49
C LEU A 16 -9.27 -2.33 0.96
N VAL A 17 -8.38 -1.56 1.58
CA VAL A 17 -8.60 -1.04 2.93
C VAL A 17 -9.76 -0.07 2.97
N LEU A 18 -9.89 0.83 1.98
CA LEU A 18 -11.04 1.72 1.87
C LEU A 18 -12.35 0.94 1.76
N ALA A 19 -12.38 -0.09 0.91
CA ALA A 19 -13.56 -0.96 0.75
C ALA A 19 -13.95 -1.66 2.05
N LEU A 20 -12.96 -2.16 2.82
CA LEU A 20 -13.19 -2.78 4.13
C LEU A 20 -13.80 -1.80 5.14
N TRP A 21 -13.28 -0.59 5.20
CA TRP A 21 -13.85 0.43 6.08
C TRP A 21 -15.28 0.80 5.72
N LEU A 22 -15.54 1.00 4.43
CA LEU A 22 -16.89 1.30 3.95
C LEU A 22 -17.86 0.15 4.25
N ALA A 23 -17.45 -1.08 3.98
CA ALA A 23 -18.27 -2.26 4.28
C ALA A 23 -18.58 -2.39 5.77
N ARG A 24 -17.59 -2.15 6.64
CA ARG A 24 -17.78 -2.16 8.11
C ARG A 24 -18.74 -1.05 8.59
N LEU A 25 -18.78 0.07 7.90
CA LEU A 25 -19.69 1.18 8.16
C LEU A 25 -21.09 0.98 7.51
N GLY A 26 -21.35 -0.16 6.89
CA GLY A 26 -22.62 -0.48 6.25
C GLY A 26 -22.79 0.10 4.84
N VAL A 27 -21.75 0.74 4.29
CA VAL A 27 -21.72 1.22 2.91
C VAL A 27 -21.25 0.08 2.02
N LYS A 28 -21.98 -0.20 0.92
CA LYS A 28 -21.59 -1.24 -0.06
C LYS A 28 -20.91 -0.59 -1.26
N PRO A 29 -19.55 -0.53 -1.29
CA PRO A 29 -18.86 0.02 -2.43
C PRO A 29 -18.90 -0.93 -3.63
N ARG A 30 -18.74 -0.35 -4.84
CA ARG A 30 -18.32 -1.08 -6.01
C ARG A 30 -16.80 -0.94 -6.12
N LEU A 31 -16.06 -2.03 -6.12
CA LEU A 31 -14.60 -2.04 -6.21
C LEU A 31 -14.18 -2.67 -7.53
N ILE A 32 -13.57 -1.89 -8.40
CA ILE A 32 -13.10 -2.31 -9.71
C ILE A 32 -11.58 -2.29 -9.82
N ASP A 33 -11.03 -3.17 -10.64
CA ASP A 33 -9.62 -3.16 -11.00
C ASP A 33 -9.42 -3.64 -12.43
N LYS A 34 -8.57 -2.95 -13.18
CA LYS A 34 -8.26 -3.29 -14.57
C LYS A 34 -7.39 -4.55 -14.73
N THR A 35 -6.68 -4.96 -13.67
CA THR A 35 -5.85 -6.16 -13.70
C THR A 35 -6.69 -7.43 -13.61
N ALA A 36 -6.18 -8.51 -14.18
CA ALA A 36 -6.86 -9.82 -14.12
C ALA A 36 -6.79 -10.43 -12.72
N GLU A 37 -5.68 -10.19 -12.01
CA GLU A 37 -5.35 -10.81 -10.73
C GLU A 37 -4.67 -9.81 -9.80
N PRO A 38 -4.62 -10.08 -8.48
CA PRO A 38 -3.79 -9.33 -7.55
C PRO A 38 -2.33 -9.32 -7.99
N GLY A 39 -1.56 -8.36 -7.51
CA GLY A 39 -0.14 -8.30 -7.77
C GLY A 39 0.57 -9.57 -7.27
N THR A 40 1.40 -10.17 -8.12
CA THR A 40 2.19 -11.38 -7.80
C THR A 40 3.61 -11.05 -7.34
N THR A 41 4.04 -9.80 -7.53
CA THR A 41 5.37 -9.33 -7.13
C THR A 41 5.27 -8.43 -5.92
N SER A 42 5.99 -8.77 -4.86
CA SER A 42 6.09 -7.92 -3.68
C SER A 42 6.92 -6.68 -4.01
N ARG A 43 6.26 -5.52 -4.03
CA ARG A 43 6.91 -4.21 -4.19
C ARG A 43 7.13 -3.51 -2.87
N ALA A 44 6.46 -3.97 -1.82
CA ALA A 44 6.55 -3.46 -0.47
C ALA A 44 6.46 -4.63 0.50
N LEU A 45 7.29 -4.59 1.53
CA LEU A 45 7.40 -5.67 2.52
C LEU A 45 6.95 -5.20 3.91
N ALA A 46 6.98 -3.90 4.17
CA ALA A 46 6.84 -3.37 5.52
C ALA A 46 5.42 -2.84 5.78
N VAL A 47 4.81 -3.37 6.84
CA VAL A 47 3.58 -2.85 7.43
C VAL A 47 3.97 -2.03 8.66
N HIS A 48 3.73 -0.72 8.61
CA HIS A 48 4.07 0.21 9.69
C HIS A 48 3.09 0.13 10.86
N ALA A 49 3.54 0.57 12.03
CA ALA A 49 2.75 0.62 13.26
C ALA A 49 1.35 1.24 13.05
N ARG A 50 1.26 2.38 12.37
CA ARG A 50 0.00 3.05 12.08
C ARG A 50 -0.96 2.18 11.25
N THR A 51 -0.43 1.42 10.30
CA THR A 51 -1.25 0.48 9.52
C THR A 51 -1.76 -0.67 10.39
N LEU A 52 -0.93 -1.20 11.30
CA LEU A 52 -1.35 -2.23 12.25
C LEU A 52 -2.42 -1.72 13.22
N GLU A 53 -2.35 -0.47 13.66
CA GLU A 53 -3.40 0.17 14.47
C GLU A 53 -4.74 0.23 13.73
N LEU A 54 -4.73 0.59 12.44
CA LEU A 54 -5.91 0.57 11.59
C LEU A 54 -6.40 -0.87 11.35
N TYR A 55 -5.48 -1.80 11.12
CA TYR A 55 -5.81 -3.22 10.94
C TYR A 55 -6.40 -3.85 12.21
N ARG A 56 -5.97 -3.40 13.39
CA ARG A 56 -6.59 -3.84 14.65
C ARG A 56 -8.09 -3.50 14.69
N GLN A 57 -8.46 -2.35 14.19
CA GLN A 57 -9.86 -1.93 14.12
C GLN A 57 -10.68 -2.73 13.09
N LEU A 58 -10.01 -3.41 12.14
CA LEU A 58 -10.61 -4.28 11.13
C LEU A 58 -10.47 -5.78 11.47
N ASP A 59 -9.96 -6.10 12.66
CA ASP A 59 -9.69 -7.46 13.15
C ASP A 59 -8.67 -8.23 12.28
N LEU A 60 -7.73 -7.49 11.66
CA LEU A 60 -6.69 -8.04 10.76
C LEU A 60 -5.30 -8.05 11.37
N ALA A 61 -5.02 -7.22 12.38
CA ALA A 61 -3.67 -7.04 12.91
C ALA A 61 -3.07 -8.35 13.41
N GLN A 62 -3.84 -9.16 14.13
CA GLN A 62 -3.37 -10.43 14.69
C GLN A 62 -2.89 -11.39 13.61
N VAL A 63 -3.65 -11.52 12.52
CA VAL A 63 -3.28 -12.39 11.39
C VAL A 63 -1.99 -11.93 10.71
N VAL A 64 -1.82 -10.61 10.54
CA VAL A 64 -0.61 -10.02 9.97
C VAL A 64 0.60 -10.24 10.88
N LEU A 65 0.42 -10.17 12.20
CA LEU A 65 1.49 -10.43 13.16
C LEU A 65 1.91 -11.90 13.17
N GLU A 66 0.97 -12.82 13.07
CA GLU A 66 1.22 -14.27 13.08
C GLU A 66 1.87 -14.78 11.80
N ARG A 67 1.46 -14.22 10.63
CA ARG A 67 1.98 -14.67 9.33
C ARG A 67 3.22 -13.92 8.88
N GLY A 68 3.44 -12.72 9.38
CA GLY A 68 4.59 -11.89 9.02
C GLY A 68 5.78 -12.11 9.94
N HIS A 69 6.82 -11.31 9.72
CA HIS A 69 8.03 -11.34 10.52
C HIS A 69 8.24 -10.00 11.24
N LYS A 70 8.40 -10.08 12.56
CA LYS A 70 8.67 -8.90 13.41
C LYS A 70 10.16 -8.55 13.35
N VAL A 71 10.48 -7.32 12.95
CA VAL A 71 11.83 -6.76 12.98
C VAL A 71 11.92 -5.75 14.11
N PRO A 72 12.61 -6.08 15.22
CA PRO A 72 12.66 -5.21 16.40
C PRO A 72 13.63 -4.04 16.24
N ALA A 73 14.62 -4.15 15.36
CA ALA A 73 15.68 -3.16 15.23
C ALA A 73 16.28 -3.10 13.82
N ILE A 74 16.92 -1.99 13.52
CA ILE A 74 17.75 -1.80 12.33
C ILE A 74 19.21 -1.70 12.74
N ARG A 75 20.10 -2.49 12.12
CA ARG A 75 21.54 -2.34 12.25
C ARG A 75 22.14 -1.59 11.06
N LEU A 76 22.88 -0.55 11.37
CA LEU A 76 23.65 0.21 10.40
C LEU A 76 25.06 -0.35 10.32
N TRP A 77 25.46 -0.71 9.11
CA TRP A 77 26.79 -1.22 8.81
C TRP A 77 27.56 -0.27 7.91
N VAL A 78 28.84 -0.09 8.20
CA VAL A 78 29.74 0.75 7.40
C VAL A 78 31.05 -0.02 7.23
N LYS A 79 31.48 -0.23 5.99
CA LYS A 79 32.70 -0.98 5.66
C LYS A 79 32.71 -2.42 6.22
N GLY A 80 31.54 -3.07 6.28
CA GLY A 80 31.43 -4.43 6.82
C GLY A 80 31.43 -4.52 8.34
N GLU A 81 31.42 -3.40 9.06
CA GLU A 81 31.37 -3.35 10.51
C GLU A 81 30.07 -2.73 11.02
N PRO A 82 29.48 -3.27 12.09
CA PRO A 82 28.30 -2.66 12.70
C PRO A 82 28.71 -1.32 13.36
N ARG A 83 27.95 -0.27 13.13
CA ARG A 83 28.21 1.08 13.65
C ARG A 83 27.13 1.61 14.57
N ALA A 84 25.90 1.23 14.34
CA ALA A 84 24.79 1.62 15.18
C ALA A 84 23.67 0.58 15.11
N ARG A 85 22.87 0.52 16.16
CA ARG A 85 21.61 -0.22 16.23
C ARG A 85 20.51 0.74 16.67
N ILE A 86 19.43 0.76 15.92
CA ILE A 86 18.25 1.57 16.21
C ILE A 86 17.18 0.60 16.69
N ASP A 87 16.86 0.64 17.97
CA ASP A 87 15.83 -0.19 18.58
C ASP A 87 14.49 0.53 18.51
N PHE A 88 13.49 -0.13 17.93
CA PHE A 88 12.17 0.48 17.78
C PHE A 88 11.40 0.55 19.09
N GLU A 89 11.63 -0.38 20.01
CA GLU A 89 10.99 -0.37 21.33
C GLU A 89 11.44 0.81 22.17
N GLU A 90 12.75 1.10 22.16
CA GLU A 90 13.32 2.26 22.86
C GLU A 90 12.76 3.60 22.34
N ILE A 91 12.40 3.67 21.06
CA ILE A 91 11.95 4.92 20.42
C ILE A 91 10.44 5.09 20.50
N ALA A 92 9.67 4.02 20.44
CA ALA A 92 8.25 4.07 20.14
C ALA A 92 7.33 3.33 21.13
N SER A 93 7.85 2.77 22.21
CA SER A 93 7.05 2.04 23.22
C SER A 93 5.91 2.87 23.80
N ASP A 94 6.14 4.18 23.98
CA ASP A 94 5.13 5.11 24.52
C ASP A 94 4.15 5.63 23.47
N LEU A 95 4.42 5.37 22.17
CA LEU A 95 3.65 5.91 21.06
C LEU A 95 2.67 4.90 20.47
N THR A 96 3.04 3.61 20.49
CA THR A 96 2.27 2.57 19.81
C THR A 96 2.51 1.19 20.45
N PRO A 97 1.51 0.30 20.47
CA PRO A 97 1.71 -1.08 20.89
C PRO A 97 2.51 -1.91 19.84
N TYR A 98 2.86 -1.33 18.70
CA TYR A 98 3.57 -1.95 17.59
C TYR A 98 4.93 -1.29 17.36
N SER A 99 5.75 -1.22 18.42
CA SER A 99 7.10 -0.64 18.38
C SER A 99 8.10 -1.55 17.66
N PHE A 100 7.83 -1.90 16.41
CA PHE A 100 8.66 -2.72 15.53
C PHE A 100 8.24 -2.51 14.07
N LEU A 101 9.05 -2.98 13.14
CA LEU A 101 8.67 -3.08 11.74
C LEU A 101 8.12 -4.49 11.48
N GLN A 102 6.91 -4.57 10.95
CA GLN A 102 6.32 -5.85 10.55
C GLN A 102 6.60 -6.11 9.07
N ILE A 103 7.32 -7.16 8.76
CA ILE A 103 7.50 -7.62 7.40
C ILE A 103 6.34 -8.53 7.03
N PHE A 104 5.57 -8.11 6.05
CA PHE A 104 4.46 -8.88 5.51
C PHE A 104 4.33 -8.55 4.01
N PRO A 105 4.65 -9.50 3.11
CA PRO A 105 4.67 -9.25 1.67
C PRO A 105 3.36 -8.66 1.15
N GLN A 106 3.46 -7.72 0.21
CA GLN A 106 2.30 -6.99 -0.30
C GLN A 106 1.27 -7.94 -0.94
N ASP A 107 1.71 -8.96 -1.65
CA ASP A 107 0.83 -9.94 -2.30
C ASP A 107 0.06 -10.78 -1.26
N GLU A 108 0.67 -11.14 -0.13
CA GLU A 108 -0.02 -11.80 0.98
C GLU A 108 -0.99 -10.87 1.68
N ASN A 109 -0.60 -9.60 1.84
CA ASN A 109 -1.45 -8.57 2.40
C ASN A 109 -2.70 -8.34 1.54
N GLU A 110 -2.54 -8.22 0.22
CA GLU A 110 -3.67 -8.06 -0.70
C GLU A 110 -4.61 -9.28 -0.65
N ARG A 111 -4.06 -10.51 -0.63
CA ARG A 111 -4.88 -11.74 -0.49
C ARG A 111 -5.68 -11.76 0.81
N LEU A 112 -5.06 -11.34 1.92
CA LEU A 112 -5.74 -11.26 3.21
C LEU A 112 -6.90 -10.24 3.17
N LEU A 113 -6.65 -9.05 2.61
CA LEU A 113 -7.65 -8.00 2.50
C LEU A 113 -8.82 -8.42 1.59
N ILE A 114 -8.54 -9.09 0.48
CA ILE A 114 -9.56 -9.61 -0.45
C ILE A 114 -10.42 -10.65 0.25
N ALA A 115 -9.81 -11.64 0.91
CA ALA A 115 -10.55 -12.66 1.64
C ALA A 115 -11.48 -12.04 2.70
N ARG A 116 -11.02 -11.01 3.41
CA ARG A 116 -11.84 -10.30 4.40
C ARG A 116 -13.01 -9.53 3.76
N LEU A 117 -12.80 -8.95 2.57
CA LEU A 117 -13.86 -8.28 1.81
C LEU A 117 -14.94 -9.27 1.36
N GLU A 118 -14.53 -10.44 0.89
CA GLU A 118 -15.45 -11.51 0.46
C GLU A 118 -16.36 -11.99 1.60
N GLU A 119 -15.80 -12.11 2.83
CA GLU A 119 -16.59 -12.41 4.04
C GLU A 119 -17.65 -11.33 4.33
N LEU A 120 -17.39 -10.08 3.94
CA LEU A 120 -18.33 -8.97 4.07
C LEU A 120 -19.26 -8.81 2.87
N GLY A 121 -19.19 -9.73 1.89
CA GLY A 121 -20.02 -9.72 0.67
C GLY A 121 -19.61 -8.65 -0.34
N VAL A 122 -18.35 -8.18 -0.30
CA VAL A 122 -17.78 -7.27 -1.28
C VAL A 122 -16.73 -8.00 -2.09
N SER A 123 -16.86 -8.01 -3.40
CA SER A 123 -15.91 -8.63 -4.34
C SER A 123 -15.19 -7.58 -5.17
N VAL A 124 -13.99 -7.92 -5.63
CA VAL A 124 -13.24 -7.11 -6.59
C VAL A 124 -13.69 -7.48 -8.02
N GLU A 125 -14.23 -6.51 -8.75
CA GLU A 125 -14.54 -6.67 -10.16
C GLU A 125 -13.25 -6.51 -10.99
N ARG A 126 -12.60 -7.63 -11.29
CA ARG A 126 -11.36 -7.67 -12.07
C ARG A 126 -11.61 -7.45 -13.56
N ARG A 127 -10.57 -7.03 -14.30
CA ARG A 127 -10.64 -6.69 -15.74
C ARG A 127 -11.71 -5.64 -16.05
N THR A 128 -12.05 -4.83 -15.05
CA THR A 128 -13.00 -3.73 -15.19
C THR A 128 -12.23 -2.42 -15.07
N GLU A 129 -12.21 -1.64 -16.12
CA GLU A 129 -11.40 -0.42 -16.22
C GLU A 129 -12.28 0.83 -16.23
N LEU A 130 -11.92 1.82 -15.43
CA LEU A 130 -12.46 3.16 -15.56
C LEU A 130 -11.82 3.82 -16.78
N ILE A 131 -12.61 4.17 -17.78
CA ILE A 131 -12.15 4.89 -18.98
C ILE A 131 -12.16 6.41 -18.74
N GLY A 132 -13.10 6.89 -17.93
CA GLY A 132 -13.24 8.27 -17.54
C GLY A 132 -14.52 8.46 -16.75
N TYR A 133 -14.74 9.67 -16.26
CA TYR A 133 -15.99 10.02 -15.59
C TYR A 133 -16.32 11.49 -15.76
N ARG A 134 -17.57 11.85 -15.46
CA ARG A 134 -18.05 13.24 -15.36
C ARG A 134 -18.59 13.46 -13.96
N ASP A 135 -18.25 14.61 -13.40
CA ASP A 135 -18.86 15.12 -12.17
C ASP A 135 -20.10 15.95 -12.54
N GLU A 136 -21.26 15.55 -12.07
CA GLU A 136 -22.53 16.25 -12.30
C GLU A 136 -22.99 17.04 -11.06
N GLY A 137 -22.11 17.15 -10.06
CA GLY A 137 -22.30 17.92 -8.83
C GLY A 137 -22.93 17.10 -7.70
N ASP A 138 -24.05 16.48 -7.92
CA ASP A 138 -24.73 15.58 -6.95
C ASP A 138 -24.35 14.12 -7.10
N ARG A 139 -23.73 13.74 -8.23
CA ARG A 139 -23.25 12.39 -8.55
C ARG A 139 -22.12 12.45 -9.55
N ALA A 140 -21.37 11.36 -9.62
CA ALA A 140 -20.39 11.11 -10.66
C ALA A 140 -20.89 10.01 -11.62
N VAL A 141 -20.71 10.22 -12.91
CA VAL A 141 -21.07 9.28 -13.97
C VAL A 141 -19.80 8.68 -14.54
N ALA A 142 -19.50 7.45 -14.14
CA ALA A 142 -18.32 6.70 -14.57
C ALA A 142 -18.59 5.96 -15.89
N HIS A 143 -17.61 5.93 -16.78
CA HIS A 143 -17.58 5.12 -17.99
C HIS A 143 -16.60 3.98 -17.77
N LEU A 144 -17.09 2.76 -17.75
CA LEU A 144 -16.34 1.55 -17.44
C LEU A 144 -16.24 0.67 -18.67
N ARG A 145 -15.11 0.01 -18.84
CA ARG A 145 -14.92 -1.10 -19.77
C ARG A 145 -14.93 -2.42 -19.03
N LEU A 146 -15.86 -3.29 -19.40
CA LEU A 146 -16.07 -4.60 -18.79
C LEU A 146 -15.10 -5.65 -19.36
N PRO A 147 -14.94 -6.82 -18.69
CA PRO A 147 -14.08 -7.92 -19.16
C PRO A 147 -14.37 -8.46 -20.56
N ASP A 148 -15.60 -8.35 -21.00
CA ASP A 148 -16.06 -8.78 -22.33
C ASP A 148 -15.92 -7.70 -23.42
N GLY A 149 -15.32 -6.55 -23.06
CA GLY A 149 -15.09 -5.42 -23.96
C GLY A 149 -16.28 -4.46 -24.11
N ARG A 150 -17.41 -4.74 -23.48
CA ARG A 150 -18.56 -3.83 -23.48
C ARG A 150 -18.30 -2.62 -22.59
N ASP A 151 -18.83 -1.49 -22.99
CA ASP A 151 -18.82 -0.29 -22.18
C ASP A 151 -20.09 -0.22 -21.30
N GLU A 152 -19.93 0.19 -20.07
CA GLU A 152 -20.99 0.38 -19.08
C GLU A 152 -20.92 1.82 -18.55
N THR A 153 -22.08 2.43 -18.35
CA THR A 153 -22.19 3.70 -17.63
C THR A 153 -22.69 3.41 -16.21
N TRP A 154 -21.96 3.91 -15.22
CA TRP A 154 -22.27 3.70 -13.81
C TRP A 154 -22.39 5.02 -13.05
N GLU A 155 -23.47 5.19 -12.31
CA GLU A 155 -23.68 6.34 -11.45
C GLU A 155 -23.28 6.01 -10.01
N ALA A 156 -22.51 6.91 -9.36
CA ALA A 156 -22.11 6.82 -7.97
C ALA A 156 -22.19 8.20 -7.31
N ALA A 157 -22.47 8.24 -6.01
CA ALA A 157 -22.38 9.48 -5.24
C ALA A 157 -20.92 9.96 -5.13
N TYR A 158 -19.98 9.01 -5.04
CA TYR A 158 -18.55 9.31 -4.94
C TYR A 158 -17.70 8.35 -5.78
N ILE A 159 -16.61 8.87 -6.36
CA ILE A 159 -15.54 8.06 -6.96
C ILE A 159 -14.27 8.23 -6.13
N ALA A 160 -13.69 7.12 -5.69
CA ALA A 160 -12.43 7.09 -4.96
C ALA A 160 -11.31 6.53 -5.86
N GLY A 161 -10.35 7.38 -6.24
CA GLY A 161 -9.19 7.00 -7.05
C GLY A 161 -8.12 6.33 -6.19
N CYS A 162 -8.01 5.00 -6.29
CA CYS A 162 -6.99 4.17 -5.66
C CYS A 162 -6.12 3.46 -6.71
N ASP A 163 -6.07 3.98 -7.93
CA ASP A 163 -5.50 3.41 -9.14
C ASP A 163 -4.02 3.80 -9.37
N GLY A 164 -3.37 4.29 -8.31
CA GLY A 164 -1.91 4.43 -8.23
C GLY A 164 -1.32 5.62 -8.99
N ALA A 165 -0.04 5.51 -9.33
CA ALA A 165 0.74 6.61 -9.91
C ALA A 165 0.20 7.12 -11.25
N HIS A 166 -0.44 6.25 -12.02
CA HIS A 166 -1.04 6.57 -13.33
C HIS A 166 -2.57 6.77 -13.25
N SER A 167 -3.05 7.22 -12.10
CA SER A 167 -4.47 7.38 -11.78
C SER A 167 -5.23 8.15 -12.87
N ILE A 168 -6.22 7.49 -13.46
CA ILE A 168 -7.16 8.13 -14.39
C ILE A 168 -8.10 9.07 -13.65
N VAL A 169 -8.45 8.74 -12.39
CA VAL A 169 -9.29 9.60 -11.55
C VAL A 169 -8.59 10.94 -11.34
N ARG A 170 -7.34 10.94 -10.93
CA ARG A 170 -6.55 12.17 -10.76
C ARG A 170 -6.41 12.96 -12.06
N GLN A 171 -6.12 12.28 -13.16
CA GLN A 171 -5.93 12.92 -14.47
C GLN A 171 -7.24 13.60 -14.96
N THR A 172 -8.38 12.94 -14.78
CA THR A 172 -9.69 13.49 -15.13
C THR A 172 -10.03 14.73 -14.30
N MET A 173 -9.57 14.79 -13.04
CA MET A 173 -9.69 15.99 -12.19
C MET A 173 -8.75 17.13 -12.60
N GLY A 174 -7.86 16.93 -13.57
CA GLY A 174 -6.84 17.91 -13.94
C GLY A 174 -5.77 18.14 -12.86
N MET A 175 -5.64 17.21 -11.91
CA MET A 175 -4.66 17.35 -10.83
C MET A 175 -3.28 16.85 -11.29
N GLU A 176 -2.27 17.67 -11.03
CA GLU A 176 -0.88 17.30 -11.28
C GLU A 176 -0.38 16.22 -10.30
N PHE A 177 0.68 15.55 -10.70
CA PHE A 177 1.46 14.64 -9.87
C PHE A 177 2.92 15.06 -9.90
N PRO A 178 3.27 16.16 -9.20
CA PRO A 178 4.63 16.68 -9.22
C PRO A 178 5.59 15.68 -8.62
N GLY A 179 6.72 15.50 -9.30
CA GLY A 179 7.75 14.55 -8.89
C GLY A 179 8.80 14.35 -9.97
N GLY A 180 9.70 13.41 -9.74
CA GLY A 180 10.76 13.07 -10.68
C GLY A 180 11.15 11.60 -10.58
N THR A 181 11.78 11.10 -11.62
CA THR A 181 12.36 9.76 -11.64
C THR A 181 13.81 9.84 -11.16
N TYR A 182 14.17 9.02 -10.20
CA TYR A 182 15.57 8.88 -9.78
C TYR A 182 16.41 8.35 -10.93
N ARG A 183 17.63 8.89 -11.08
CA ARG A 183 18.61 8.38 -12.07
C ARG A 183 19.19 7.04 -11.65
N GLN A 184 19.18 6.74 -10.36
CA GLN A 184 19.69 5.49 -9.81
C GLN A 184 18.67 4.38 -10.04
N LEU A 185 19.18 3.23 -10.44
CA LEU A 185 18.41 1.99 -10.48
C LEU A 185 18.43 1.34 -9.08
N PHE A 186 17.27 0.92 -8.64
CA PHE A 186 17.11 0.15 -7.41
C PHE A 186 16.72 -1.28 -7.77
N TYR A 187 17.41 -2.23 -7.18
CA TYR A 187 17.11 -3.65 -7.35
C TYR A 187 16.54 -4.18 -6.05
N VAL A 188 15.46 -4.95 -6.15
CA VAL A 188 14.91 -5.75 -5.05
C VAL A 188 14.96 -7.20 -5.50
N ALA A 189 15.47 -8.07 -4.65
CA ALA A 189 15.52 -9.50 -4.92
C ALA A 189 15.11 -10.27 -3.66
N ASP A 190 14.19 -11.20 -3.80
CA ASP A 190 13.86 -12.17 -2.79
C ASP A 190 14.80 -13.36 -2.94
N VAL A 191 15.53 -13.67 -1.88
CA VAL A 191 16.55 -14.73 -1.89
C VAL A 191 16.36 -15.66 -0.69
N GLN A 192 16.64 -16.94 -0.89
CA GLN A 192 16.85 -17.87 0.21
C GLN A 192 18.30 -17.79 0.66
N ALA A 193 18.52 -17.47 1.91
CA ALA A 193 19.86 -17.36 2.46
C ALA A 193 19.96 -18.09 3.80
N SER A 194 21.17 -18.54 4.15
CA SER A 194 21.49 -19.14 5.44
C SER A 194 22.81 -18.58 5.94
N GLY A 195 22.98 -18.56 7.25
CA GLY A 195 24.23 -18.15 7.87
C GLY A 195 24.06 -17.27 9.10
N PRO A 196 25.16 -16.97 9.82
CA PRO A 196 25.15 -16.23 11.09
C PRO A 196 24.72 -14.76 10.95
N ALA A 197 24.59 -14.29 9.70
CA ALA A 197 24.13 -12.93 9.41
C ALA A 197 22.61 -12.77 9.46
N LEU A 198 21.85 -13.87 9.56
CA LEU A 198 20.39 -13.88 9.56
C LEU A 198 19.90 -13.99 11.01
N ASP A 199 19.91 -12.85 11.69
CA ASP A 199 19.54 -12.71 13.11
C ASP A 199 18.12 -12.12 13.31
N GLY A 200 17.33 -12.01 12.23
CA GLY A 200 15.97 -11.42 12.27
C GLY A 200 15.93 -9.90 12.31
N GLU A 201 17.08 -9.22 12.30
CA GLU A 201 17.14 -7.76 12.24
C GLU A 201 17.35 -7.26 10.80
N LEU A 202 16.86 -6.06 10.51
CA LEU A 202 17.13 -5.39 9.24
C LEU A 202 18.55 -4.84 9.23
N ARG A 203 19.33 -5.17 8.22
CA ARG A 203 20.68 -4.64 8.01
C ARG A 203 20.67 -3.59 6.91
N HIS A 204 21.15 -2.41 7.24
CA HIS A 204 21.36 -1.34 6.27
C HIS A 204 22.83 -1.05 6.14
N THR A 205 23.41 -1.32 4.95
CA THR A 205 24.83 -1.06 4.67
C THR A 205 24.98 0.24 3.90
N LEU A 206 25.74 1.18 4.47
CA LEU A 206 26.06 2.46 3.83
C LEU A 206 27.36 2.33 3.03
N PRO A 207 27.37 2.72 1.74
CA PRO A 207 28.59 2.83 0.96
C PRO A 207 29.46 3.99 1.44
N ILE A 208 30.77 3.83 1.36
CA ILE A 208 31.80 4.75 1.90
C ILE A 208 31.63 6.18 1.37
N ASP A 209 31.23 6.36 0.13
CA ASP A 209 31.18 7.68 -0.52
C ASP A 209 30.05 8.59 -0.02
N ARG A 210 29.07 8.06 0.70
CA ARG A 210 27.96 8.87 1.25
C ARG A 210 28.23 9.44 2.64
N LEU A 211 29.37 9.11 3.26
CA LEU A 211 29.77 9.65 4.56
C LEU A 211 30.56 10.99 4.48
N ARG A 212 30.74 11.53 3.29
CA ARG A 212 31.24 12.90 3.18
C ARG A 212 30.18 13.84 3.73
N LYS A 213 30.51 14.52 4.83
CA LYS A 213 29.68 15.58 5.42
C LYS A 213 29.27 16.54 4.28
N PRO A 214 27.98 16.92 4.20
CA PRO A 214 27.62 18.02 3.30
C PRO A 214 28.47 19.23 3.70
N ARG A 215 29.20 19.81 2.76
CA ARG A 215 29.82 21.11 2.94
C ARG A 215 28.64 22.08 3.16
N ILE A 216 28.47 22.51 4.39
CA ILE A 216 27.62 23.64 4.70
C ILE A 216 28.39 24.86 4.18
N ASP A 217 28.02 25.33 3.02
CA ASP A 217 28.59 26.55 2.43
C ASP A 217 27.95 27.73 3.20
N HIS A 218 28.64 28.18 4.23
CA HIS A 218 28.33 29.44 4.90
C HIS A 218 28.74 30.59 3.99
N ARG A 219 27.94 30.88 2.96
CA ARG A 219 28.02 32.19 2.31
C ARG A 219 27.13 33.15 3.07
N ARG A 220 27.78 34.20 3.53
CA ARG A 220 27.22 35.40 4.16
C ARG A 220 26.32 36.16 3.18
#